data_381bd4f94763d19be884dc59dbd8f928
#
_entry.id   381bd4f94763d19be884dc59dbd8f928
#
_cell.length_a   1.000
_cell.length_b   1.000
_cell.length_c   1.000
_cell.angle_alpha   90.00
_cell.angle_beta   90.00
_cell.angle_gamma   90.00
#
_symmetry.space_group_name_H-M   'P 1'
#
loop_
_entity.id
_entity.type
_entity.pdbx_description
1 polymer ?
#
loop_
_entity_poly.entity_id
_entity_poly.type
_entity_poly.pdbx_seq_one_letter_code
_entity_poly.pdbx_strand_id
1 'polypeptide(L)'
;SDPREIQRFAEHMSTEERLDYLFTLTVADINGTNPELWNAWRSSLLRHLYTETRRALRRGLANPLAREDVIAATKKAAAHLLEFRGFLDDELDSIWAARGNDYFLRERPEDIAWHTEAIADFESDGAPLILLKQSSESLIANATQIFVHAANTSNVFSRVCAALELLDLSINDARIYSGTDGATLDTFFVLKADGSPVDSDPDTLHLIETAIFKALTATSISTNQQRITRTLRSFLSPTEITFIEDVGRNLTIMEISSPDRPGLLAQIGQILDRSDIAIQAAKIQTLGERVEDVFFLTNSDGNRLDDDATCEDLRIELCEALDKDIAA
;
A
#
# COMPACT_ATOMS: atom_id res chain seq x y z
N SER A 1 2.23 -0.55 -9.98
CA SER A 1 1.08 -1.25 -10.60
C SER A 1 1.51 -2.66 -10.98
N ASP A 2 0.72 -3.66 -10.58
CA ASP A 2 1.00 -5.04 -10.91
C ASP A 2 0.86 -5.23 -12.44
N PRO A 3 1.89 -5.73 -13.15
CA PRO A 3 1.82 -5.98 -14.60
C PRO A 3 0.65 -6.88 -15.02
N ARG A 4 0.21 -7.78 -14.14
CA ARG A 4 -0.93 -8.69 -14.40
C ARG A 4 -2.27 -7.95 -14.38
N GLU A 5 -2.45 -6.99 -13.46
CA GLU A 5 -3.65 -6.16 -13.42
C GLU A 5 -3.75 -5.31 -14.70
N ILE A 6 -2.62 -4.76 -15.12
CA ILE A 6 -2.54 -4.03 -16.40
C ILE A 6 -2.86 -4.96 -17.55
N GLN A 7 -2.33 -6.18 -17.55
CA GLN A 7 -2.61 -7.17 -18.58
C GLN A 7 -4.10 -7.55 -18.61
N ARG A 8 -4.71 -7.89 -17.46
CA ARG A 8 -6.15 -8.21 -17.35
C ARG A 8 -7.01 -7.04 -17.82
N PHE A 9 -6.65 -5.83 -17.41
CA PHE A 9 -7.37 -4.64 -17.83
C PHE A 9 -7.20 -4.39 -19.33
N ALA A 10 -6.01 -4.60 -19.90
CA ALA A 10 -5.78 -4.52 -21.34
C ALA A 10 -6.59 -5.58 -22.11
N GLU A 11 -6.67 -6.82 -21.61
CA GLU A 11 -7.53 -7.87 -22.18
C GLU A 11 -9.01 -7.45 -22.19
N HIS A 12 -9.47 -6.84 -21.10
CA HIS A 12 -10.85 -6.34 -20.98
C HIS A 12 -11.12 -5.18 -21.93
N MET A 13 -10.16 -4.28 -22.11
CA MET A 13 -10.27 -3.14 -23.04
C MET A 13 -10.22 -3.59 -24.48
N SER A 14 -9.43 -4.59 -24.80
CA SER A 14 -9.28 -5.21 -26.13
C SER A 14 -8.72 -4.28 -27.21
N THR A 15 -8.98 -2.98 -27.20
CA THR A 15 -8.52 -1.98 -28.16
C THR A 15 -8.10 -0.66 -27.51
N GLU A 16 -7.13 0.05 -28.14
CA GLU A 16 -6.72 1.39 -27.68
C GLU A 16 -7.90 2.38 -27.72
N GLU A 17 -8.76 2.28 -28.74
CA GLU A 17 -9.91 3.17 -28.88
C GLU A 17 -10.89 3.07 -27.70
N ARG A 18 -11.18 1.85 -27.23
CA ARG A 18 -12.01 1.64 -26.02
C ARG A 18 -11.35 2.20 -24.76
N LEU A 19 -10.03 2.04 -24.66
CA LEU A 19 -9.25 2.60 -23.55
C LEU A 19 -9.29 4.14 -23.56
N ASP A 20 -9.16 4.77 -24.74
CA ASP A 20 -9.23 6.22 -24.91
C ASP A 20 -10.61 6.77 -24.52
N TYR A 21 -11.69 6.09 -24.94
CA TYR A 21 -13.06 6.46 -24.53
C TYR A 21 -13.27 6.32 -23.03
N LEU A 22 -12.86 5.20 -22.44
CA LEU A 22 -13.02 4.98 -21.01
C LEU A 22 -12.26 6.03 -20.19
N PHE A 23 -11.01 6.29 -20.54
CA PHE A 23 -10.20 7.31 -19.88
C PHE A 23 -10.86 8.68 -19.93
N THR A 24 -11.32 9.11 -21.13
CA THR A 24 -11.95 10.40 -21.33
C THR A 24 -13.26 10.51 -20.55
N LEU A 25 -14.09 9.48 -20.58
CA LEU A 25 -15.37 9.43 -19.85
C LEU A 25 -15.13 9.47 -18.34
N THR A 26 -14.15 8.70 -17.82
CA THR A 26 -13.82 8.68 -16.39
C THR A 26 -13.35 10.06 -15.92
N VAL A 27 -12.48 10.71 -16.68
CA VAL A 27 -12.02 12.09 -16.35
C VAL A 27 -13.19 13.07 -16.38
N ALA A 28 -14.07 12.98 -17.39
CA ALA A 28 -15.23 13.86 -17.50
C ALA A 28 -16.25 13.63 -16.39
N ASP A 29 -16.51 12.37 -16.02
CA ASP A 29 -17.44 11.99 -14.97
C ASP A 29 -16.97 12.50 -13.61
N ILE A 30 -15.71 12.26 -13.24
CA ILE A 30 -15.14 12.74 -11.97
C ILE A 30 -15.21 14.27 -11.89
N ASN A 31 -14.79 14.99 -12.96
CA ASN A 31 -14.84 16.44 -12.97
C ASN A 31 -16.26 17.01 -12.99
N GLY A 32 -17.21 16.30 -13.59
CA GLY A 32 -18.62 16.72 -13.67
C GLY A 32 -19.40 16.44 -12.38
N THR A 33 -19.07 15.35 -11.69
CA THR A 33 -19.80 14.91 -10.50
C THR A 33 -19.28 15.63 -9.24
N ASN A 34 -17.97 15.68 -9.06
CA ASN A 34 -17.34 16.39 -7.95
C ASN A 34 -15.90 16.80 -8.33
N PRO A 35 -15.68 18.07 -8.74
CA PRO A 35 -14.37 18.58 -9.13
C PRO A 35 -13.31 18.48 -8.01
N GLU A 36 -13.72 18.49 -6.74
CA GLU A 36 -12.81 18.37 -5.59
C GLU A 36 -12.20 16.96 -5.49
N LEU A 37 -12.85 15.97 -6.08
CA LEU A 37 -12.31 14.62 -6.18
C LEU A 37 -11.15 14.51 -7.17
N TRP A 38 -10.99 15.47 -8.09
CA TRP A 38 -9.92 15.47 -9.09
C TRP A 38 -8.65 16.15 -8.53
N ASN A 39 -7.81 15.40 -7.88
CA ASN A 39 -6.51 15.88 -7.39
C ASN A 39 -5.35 15.36 -8.25
N ALA A 40 -4.13 15.87 -7.99
CA ALA A 40 -2.93 15.50 -8.73
C ALA A 40 -2.63 13.99 -8.63
N TRP A 41 -2.89 13.38 -7.50
CA TRP A 41 -2.67 11.96 -7.28
C TRP A 41 -3.60 11.09 -8.14
N ARG A 42 -4.92 11.34 -8.13
CA ARG A 42 -5.89 10.60 -8.95
C ARG A 42 -5.62 10.77 -10.44
N SER A 43 -5.30 11.99 -10.85
CA SER A 43 -4.89 12.27 -12.23
C SER A 43 -3.68 11.44 -12.64
N SER A 44 -2.69 11.36 -11.77
CA SER A 44 -1.47 10.59 -11.99
C SER A 44 -1.74 9.08 -12.05
N LEU A 45 -2.51 8.55 -11.09
CA LEU A 45 -2.89 7.13 -11.06
C LEU A 45 -3.64 6.71 -12.33
N LEU A 46 -4.65 7.48 -12.74
CA LEU A 46 -5.44 7.19 -13.93
C LEU A 46 -4.60 7.28 -15.20
N ARG A 47 -3.71 8.27 -15.30
CA ARG A 47 -2.78 8.40 -16.45
C ARG A 47 -1.80 7.24 -16.54
N HIS A 48 -1.30 6.77 -15.40
CA HIS A 48 -0.40 5.61 -15.40
C HIS A 48 -1.11 4.34 -15.86
N LEU A 49 -2.27 4.04 -15.28
CA LEU A 49 -3.08 2.90 -15.72
C LEU A 49 -3.34 2.98 -17.23
N TYR A 50 -3.75 4.13 -17.73
CA TYR A 50 -3.95 4.39 -19.15
C TYR A 50 -2.68 4.11 -19.97
N THR A 51 -1.54 4.67 -19.57
CA THR A 51 -0.28 4.56 -20.30
C THR A 51 0.23 3.12 -20.35
N GLU A 52 0.21 2.42 -19.22
CA GLU A 52 0.70 1.04 -19.14
C GLU A 52 -0.25 0.07 -19.86
N THR A 53 -1.57 0.29 -19.75
CA THR A 53 -2.57 -0.49 -20.51
C THR A 53 -2.42 -0.27 -22.02
N ARG A 54 -2.20 0.96 -22.44
CA ARG A 54 -1.95 1.29 -23.85
C ARG A 54 -0.68 0.63 -24.37
N ARG A 55 0.38 0.59 -23.57
CA ARG A 55 1.61 -0.15 -23.89
C ARG A 55 1.36 -1.64 -24.02
N ALA A 56 0.59 -2.23 -23.09
CA ALA A 56 0.25 -3.65 -23.14
C ALA A 56 -0.55 -3.98 -24.41
N LEU A 57 -1.54 -3.17 -24.78
CA LEU A 57 -2.32 -3.32 -26.00
C LEU A 57 -1.45 -3.24 -27.27
N ARG A 58 -0.50 -2.31 -27.33
CA ARG A 58 0.43 -2.15 -28.48
C ARG A 58 1.44 -3.28 -28.61
N ARG A 59 1.85 -3.89 -27.52
CA ARG A 59 2.75 -5.07 -27.51
C ARG A 59 2.06 -6.35 -27.96
N GLY A 60 0.73 -6.34 -28.03
CA GLY A 60 -0.09 -7.52 -28.26
C GLY A 60 -0.29 -8.32 -26.99
N LEU A 61 -1.54 -8.68 -26.71
CA LEU A 61 -1.94 -9.43 -25.50
C LEU A 61 -1.31 -10.84 -25.42
N ALA A 62 -0.67 -11.30 -26.50
CA ALA A 62 -0.14 -12.65 -26.64
C ALA A 62 1.26 -12.87 -26.03
N ASN A 63 1.94 -11.82 -25.53
CA ASN A 63 3.29 -11.96 -24.96
C ASN A 63 3.44 -11.17 -23.66
N PRO A 64 2.81 -11.62 -22.56
CA PRO A 64 3.13 -11.05 -21.25
C PRO A 64 4.61 -11.30 -20.98
N LEU A 65 5.36 -10.28 -20.58
CA LEU A 65 6.71 -10.48 -20.02
C LEU A 65 6.57 -11.52 -18.91
N ALA A 66 7.34 -12.61 -19.01
CA ALA A 66 7.36 -13.58 -17.93
C ALA A 66 7.68 -12.86 -16.62
N ARG A 67 7.03 -13.25 -15.54
CA ARG A 67 7.24 -12.63 -14.19
C ARG A 67 8.74 -12.59 -13.84
N GLU A 68 9.45 -13.66 -14.19
CA GLU A 68 10.89 -13.78 -14.01
C GLU A 68 11.70 -12.76 -14.80
N ASP A 69 11.28 -12.45 -16.04
CA ASP A 69 11.96 -11.44 -16.87
C ASP A 69 11.81 -10.03 -16.27
N VAL A 70 10.63 -9.71 -15.70
CA VAL A 70 10.39 -8.44 -15.02
C VAL A 70 11.26 -8.34 -13.77
N ILE A 71 11.29 -9.39 -12.94
CA ILE A 71 12.13 -9.46 -11.74
C ILE A 71 13.61 -9.28 -12.09
N ALA A 72 14.09 -10.03 -13.09
CA ALA A 72 15.47 -9.96 -13.53
C ALA A 72 15.83 -8.55 -14.08
N ALA A 73 14.94 -7.95 -14.86
CA ALA A 73 15.14 -6.60 -15.37
C ALA A 73 15.16 -5.55 -14.25
N THR A 74 14.27 -5.67 -13.27
CA THR A 74 14.19 -4.76 -12.11
C THR A 74 15.44 -4.89 -11.24
N LYS A 75 15.87 -6.13 -10.91
CA LYS A 75 17.10 -6.37 -10.15
C LYS A 75 18.32 -5.81 -10.86
N LYS A 76 18.45 -6.06 -12.18
CA LYS A 76 19.54 -5.53 -12.99
C LYS A 76 19.59 -4.01 -13.00
N ALA A 77 18.43 -3.35 -13.12
CA ALA A 77 18.35 -1.90 -13.10
C ALA A 77 18.71 -1.31 -11.72
N ALA A 78 18.26 -1.95 -10.63
CA ALA A 78 18.62 -1.55 -9.27
C ALA A 78 20.12 -1.77 -9.00
N ALA A 79 20.69 -2.92 -9.40
CA ALA A 79 22.12 -3.21 -9.29
C ALA A 79 22.98 -2.17 -10.01
N HIS A 80 22.58 -1.77 -11.22
CA HIS A 80 23.29 -0.73 -11.96
C HIS A 80 23.32 0.62 -11.24
N LEU A 81 22.26 1.00 -10.53
CA LEU A 81 22.23 2.21 -9.70
C LEU A 81 23.17 2.09 -8.49
N LEU A 82 23.27 0.89 -7.91
CA LEU A 82 24.09 0.60 -6.73
C LEU A 82 25.58 0.43 -7.07
N GLU A 83 25.91 -0.02 -8.29
CA GLU A 83 27.27 -0.10 -8.79
C GLU A 83 27.98 1.28 -8.72
N PHE A 84 27.29 2.36 -9.09
CA PHE A 84 27.83 3.74 -8.97
C PHE A 84 28.06 4.17 -7.53
N ARG A 85 27.50 3.46 -6.55
CA ARG A 85 27.66 3.70 -5.10
C ARG A 85 28.67 2.74 -4.46
N GLY A 86 29.25 1.84 -5.24
CA GLY A 86 30.34 0.96 -4.83
C GLY A 86 29.92 -0.43 -4.33
N PHE A 87 28.64 -0.80 -4.48
CA PHE A 87 28.16 -2.14 -4.11
C PHE A 87 28.64 -3.19 -5.11
N LEU A 88 29.01 -4.36 -4.59
CA LEU A 88 29.38 -5.52 -5.37
C LEU A 88 28.19 -6.49 -5.52
N ASP A 89 28.18 -7.28 -6.61
CA ASP A 89 27.10 -8.23 -6.88
C ASP A 89 26.86 -9.21 -5.72
N ASP A 90 27.93 -9.74 -5.11
CA ASP A 90 27.84 -10.68 -3.98
C ASP A 90 27.16 -10.04 -2.74
N GLU A 91 27.37 -8.75 -2.50
CA GLU A 91 26.73 -7.99 -1.41
C GLU A 91 25.25 -7.83 -1.70
N LEU A 92 24.90 -7.48 -2.95
CA LEU A 92 23.52 -7.34 -3.38
C LEU A 92 22.77 -8.68 -3.30
N ASP A 93 23.38 -9.76 -3.74
CA ASP A 93 22.79 -11.10 -3.65
C ASP A 93 22.52 -11.49 -2.20
N SER A 94 23.40 -11.14 -1.27
CA SER A 94 23.22 -11.39 0.15
C SER A 94 22.03 -10.61 0.72
N ILE A 95 21.94 -9.29 0.42
CA ILE A 95 20.85 -8.43 0.92
C ILE A 95 19.52 -8.85 0.30
N TRP A 96 19.51 -9.24 -0.97
CA TRP A 96 18.28 -9.58 -1.70
C TRP A 96 17.83 -11.04 -1.52
N ALA A 97 18.66 -11.91 -0.96
CA ALA A 97 18.35 -13.34 -0.77
C ALA A 97 17.10 -13.55 0.10
N ALA A 98 16.91 -12.70 1.11
CA ALA A 98 15.76 -12.78 1.99
C ALA A 98 14.48 -12.12 1.42
N ARG A 99 14.55 -11.48 0.24
CA ARG A 99 13.45 -10.70 -0.34
C ARG A 99 12.63 -11.52 -1.30
N GLY A 100 11.32 -11.52 -1.13
CA GLY A 100 10.39 -12.23 -2.01
C GLY A 100 10.33 -11.63 -3.42
N ASN A 101 9.91 -12.42 -4.39
CA ASN A 101 9.74 -11.98 -5.77
C ASN A 101 8.77 -10.80 -5.91
N ASP A 102 7.76 -10.70 -5.05
CA ASP A 102 6.76 -9.62 -5.09
C ASP A 102 7.35 -8.25 -4.76
N TYR A 103 8.41 -8.18 -3.96
CA TYR A 103 9.18 -6.97 -3.73
C TYR A 103 9.74 -6.41 -5.04
N PHE A 104 10.43 -7.24 -5.84
CA PHE A 104 11.01 -6.82 -7.13
C PHE A 104 9.98 -6.60 -8.24
N LEU A 105 8.77 -7.09 -8.08
CA LEU A 105 7.67 -6.85 -9.02
C LEU A 105 6.96 -5.52 -8.79
N ARG A 106 6.93 -5.05 -7.54
CA ARG A 106 6.12 -3.89 -7.15
C ARG A 106 6.95 -2.65 -6.88
N GLU A 107 8.21 -2.84 -6.43
CA GLU A 107 9.11 -1.72 -6.17
C GLU A 107 9.84 -1.28 -7.44
N ARG A 108 10.13 0.01 -7.51
CA ARG A 108 10.92 0.59 -8.60
C ARG A 108 12.41 0.35 -8.35
N PRO A 109 13.23 0.23 -9.41
CA PRO A 109 14.68 0.09 -9.25
C PRO A 109 15.32 1.16 -8.37
N GLU A 110 14.85 2.41 -8.46
CA GLU A 110 15.35 3.53 -7.65
C GLU A 110 15.03 3.37 -6.17
N ASP A 111 13.84 2.83 -5.86
CA ASP A 111 13.41 2.57 -4.49
C ASP A 111 14.13 1.37 -3.91
N ILE A 112 14.30 0.30 -4.69
CA ILE A 112 15.11 -0.87 -4.31
C ILE A 112 16.54 -0.44 -4.00
N ALA A 113 17.14 0.41 -4.84
CA ALA A 113 18.50 0.92 -4.60
C ALA A 113 18.56 1.74 -3.29
N TRP A 114 17.60 2.61 -3.06
CA TRP A 114 17.52 3.41 -1.83
C TRP A 114 17.32 2.54 -0.58
N HIS A 115 16.44 1.54 -0.63
CA HIS A 115 16.22 0.60 0.48
C HIS A 115 17.49 -0.23 0.76
N THR A 116 18.14 -0.73 -0.31
CA THR A 116 19.34 -1.58 -0.22
C THR A 116 20.51 -0.81 0.43
N GLU A 117 20.75 0.42 -0.01
CA GLU A 117 21.80 1.28 0.56
C GLU A 117 21.57 1.51 2.05
N ALA A 118 20.35 1.87 2.42
CA ALA A 118 20.03 2.14 3.81
C ALA A 118 20.10 0.89 4.71
N ILE A 119 19.70 -0.27 4.21
CA ILE A 119 19.79 -1.54 4.95
C ILE A 119 21.26 -1.97 5.12
N ALA A 120 22.10 -1.75 4.10
CA ALA A 120 23.52 -2.11 4.16
C ALA A 120 24.27 -1.29 5.21
N ASP A 121 23.93 0.01 5.34
CA ASP A 121 24.55 0.92 6.30
C ASP A 121 23.95 0.78 7.71
N PHE A 122 22.84 0.03 7.84
CA PHE A 122 22.09 -0.08 9.10
C PHE A 122 22.66 -1.14 10.01
N GLU A 123 23.32 -0.70 11.09
CA GLU A 123 23.69 -1.57 12.19
C GLU A 123 22.45 -1.86 13.06
N SER A 124 21.86 -3.04 12.87
CA SER A 124 20.68 -3.44 13.62
C SER A 124 21.04 -3.79 15.07
N ASP A 125 20.69 -2.91 15.98
CA ASP A 125 20.67 -3.16 17.44
C ASP A 125 19.27 -3.61 17.94
N GLY A 126 18.38 -3.97 17.00
CA GLY A 126 16.98 -4.29 17.25
C GLY A 126 16.03 -3.09 17.09
N ALA A 127 16.55 -1.90 16.78
CA ALA A 127 15.73 -0.73 16.45
C ALA A 127 15.18 -0.82 15.02
N PRO A 128 14.01 -0.22 14.73
CA PRO A 128 13.52 -0.11 13.36
C PRO A 128 14.29 0.97 12.58
N LEU A 129 14.57 0.71 11.29
CA LEU A 129 15.05 1.71 10.35
C LEU A 129 13.85 2.40 9.73
N ILE A 130 13.82 3.74 9.79
CA ILE A 130 12.74 4.56 9.22
C ILE A 130 13.39 5.61 8.32
N LEU A 131 12.97 5.65 7.07
CA LEU A 131 13.47 6.60 6.09
C LEU A 131 12.31 7.35 5.46
N LEU A 132 12.52 8.64 5.21
CA LEU A 132 11.54 9.49 4.56
C LEU A 132 12.16 10.19 3.35
N LYS A 133 11.41 10.26 2.25
CA LYS A 133 11.75 11.09 1.09
C LYS A 133 10.48 11.56 0.37
N GLN A 134 10.60 12.58 -0.46
CA GLN A 134 9.53 12.91 -1.40
C GLN A 134 9.47 11.86 -2.51
N SER A 135 8.28 11.39 -2.82
CA SER A 135 8.09 10.42 -3.88
C SER A 135 8.45 11.03 -5.23
N SER A 136 9.29 10.32 -5.98
CA SER A 136 9.62 10.62 -7.37
C SER A 136 8.69 9.92 -8.37
N GLU A 137 7.75 9.11 -7.86
CA GLU A 137 6.78 8.42 -8.71
C GLU A 137 5.76 9.41 -9.27
N SER A 138 5.59 9.40 -10.60
CA SER A 138 4.58 10.24 -11.26
C SER A 138 3.14 9.91 -10.83
N LEU A 139 2.93 8.70 -10.31
CA LEU A 139 1.65 8.19 -9.81
C LEU A 139 1.25 8.80 -8.48
N ILE A 140 2.24 9.00 -7.62
CA ILE A 140 2.08 9.49 -6.25
C ILE A 140 2.97 10.75 -6.12
N ALA A 141 2.98 11.56 -7.19
CA ALA A 141 3.74 12.78 -7.20
C ALA A 141 3.33 13.65 -6.00
N ASN A 142 4.31 14.10 -5.26
CA ASN A 142 4.19 14.93 -4.06
C ASN A 142 3.78 14.18 -2.77
N ALA A 143 3.57 12.86 -2.77
CA ALA A 143 3.44 12.13 -1.52
C ALA A 143 4.79 11.99 -0.83
N THR A 144 4.79 11.95 0.49
CA THR A 144 5.97 11.54 1.26
C THR A 144 6.01 10.02 1.31
N GLN A 145 7.10 9.45 0.81
CA GLN A 145 7.38 8.03 0.88
C GLN A 145 8.10 7.73 2.19
N ILE A 146 7.55 6.82 2.98
CA ILE A 146 8.08 6.39 4.26
C ILE A 146 8.44 4.91 4.13
N PHE A 147 9.71 4.58 4.26
CA PHE A 147 10.19 3.21 4.29
C PHE A 147 10.46 2.80 5.73
N VAL A 148 9.95 1.63 6.10
CA VAL A 148 10.13 1.03 7.43
C VAL A 148 10.73 -0.36 7.26
N HIS A 149 11.89 -0.58 7.87
CA HIS A 149 12.51 -1.90 7.98
C HIS A 149 12.61 -2.25 9.46
N ALA A 150 11.94 -3.31 9.87
CA ALA A 150 11.90 -3.75 11.26
C ALA A 150 12.00 -5.27 11.34
N ALA A 151 12.91 -5.74 12.18
CA ALA A 151 13.06 -7.17 12.46
C ALA A 151 12.25 -7.54 13.72
N ASN A 152 11.60 -8.71 13.68
CA ASN A 152 10.90 -9.28 14.85
C ASN A 152 9.85 -8.34 15.51
N THR A 153 9.29 -7.40 14.75
CA THR A 153 8.26 -6.47 15.24
C THR A 153 6.91 -6.90 14.70
N SER A 154 5.98 -7.20 15.59
CA SER A 154 4.59 -7.48 15.24
C SER A 154 3.80 -6.19 14.97
N ASN A 155 2.75 -6.30 14.18
CA ASN A 155 1.77 -5.22 13.97
C ASN A 155 2.39 -3.94 13.36
N VAL A 156 3.43 -4.05 12.53
CA VAL A 156 4.11 -2.87 11.95
C VAL A 156 3.10 -1.99 11.21
N PHE A 157 2.29 -2.58 10.34
CA PHE A 157 1.26 -1.84 9.58
C PHE A 157 0.33 -1.03 10.50
N SER A 158 -0.31 -1.67 11.49
CA SER A 158 -1.27 -1.00 12.37
C SER A 158 -0.61 0.05 13.27
N ARG A 159 0.65 -0.17 13.68
CA ARG A 159 1.42 0.79 14.48
C ARG A 159 1.79 2.04 13.68
N VAL A 160 2.24 1.86 12.44
CA VAL A 160 2.55 2.97 11.53
C VAL A 160 1.28 3.75 11.20
N CYS A 161 0.17 3.07 10.87
CA CYS A 161 -1.12 3.72 10.63
C CYS A 161 -1.55 4.59 11.82
N ALA A 162 -1.49 4.05 13.04
CA ALA A 162 -1.84 4.79 14.25
C ALA A 162 -0.93 6.02 14.48
N ALA A 163 0.37 5.90 14.21
CA ALA A 163 1.31 7.01 14.35
C ALA A 163 1.04 8.13 13.33
N LEU A 164 0.78 7.77 12.07
CA LEU A 164 0.52 8.72 11.01
C LEU A 164 -0.81 9.46 11.21
N GLU A 165 -1.81 8.76 11.69
CA GLU A 165 -3.10 9.33 12.02
C GLU A 165 -3.03 10.37 13.16
N LEU A 166 -2.23 10.12 14.20
CA LEU A 166 -2.00 11.09 15.28
C LEU A 166 -1.36 12.40 14.78
N LEU A 167 -0.79 12.39 13.60
CA LEU A 167 -0.20 13.54 12.90
C LEU A 167 -1.12 14.14 11.81
N ASP A 168 -2.38 13.72 11.73
CA ASP A 168 -3.32 14.10 10.69
C ASP A 168 -2.80 13.83 9.26
N LEU A 169 -2.10 12.69 9.09
CA LEU A 169 -1.59 12.23 7.80
C LEU A 169 -2.46 11.11 7.24
N SER A 170 -2.77 11.21 5.95
CA SER A 170 -3.56 10.24 5.20
C SER A 170 -2.63 9.28 4.43
N ILE A 171 -2.83 7.97 4.59
CA ILE A 171 -2.15 6.94 3.82
C ILE A 171 -2.92 6.73 2.53
N ASN A 172 -2.23 6.82 1.39
CA ASN A 172 -2.83 6.66 0.06
C ASN A 172 -2.43 5.35 -0.62
N ASP A 173 -1.28 4.80 -0.28
CA ASP A 173 -0.81 3.50 -0.75
C ASP A 173 0.12 2.90 0.30
N ALA A 174 0.12 1.58 0.41
CA ALA A 174 1.06 0.86 1.25
C ALA A 174 1.51 -0.44 0.56
N ARG A 175 2.81 -0.69 0.62
CA ARG A 175 3.44 -1.90 0.10
C ARG A 175 4.12 -2.59 1.25
N ILE A 176 3.68 -3.80 1.54
CA ILE A 176 4.08 -4.54 2.73
C ILE A 176 4.78 -5.82 2.28
N TYR A 177 5.99 -6.04 2.75
CA TYR A 177 6.77 -7.23 2.41
C TYR A 177 7.39 -7.83 3.66
N SER A 178 7.23 -9.14 3.80
CA SER A 178 7.92 -9.91 4.84
C SER A 178 9.07 -10.68 4.21
N GLY A 179 10.27 -10.47 4.74
CA GLY A 179 11.46 -11.22 4.37
C GLY A 179 11.47 -12.62 5.01
N THR A 180 12.20 -13.55 4.40
CA THR A 180 12.44 -14.88 4.99
C THR A 180 13.33 -14.84 6.23
N ASP A 181 13.96 -13.70 6.49
CA ASP A 181 14.75 -13.37 7.68
C ASP A 181 13.88 -12.87 8.86
N GLY A 182 12.55 -12.80 8.68
CA GLY A 182 11.61 -12.28 9.68
C GLY A 182 11.58 -10.77 9.78
N ALA A 183 12.26 -10.05 8.90
CA ALA A 183 12.18 -8.60 8.82
C ALA A 183 11.11 -8.14 7.83
N THR A 184 10.48 -7.01 8.10
CA THR A 184 9.57 -6.35 7.16
C THR A 184 10.29 -5.28 6.33
N LEU A 185 9.76 -5.01 5.14
CA LEU A 185 10.14 -3.90 4.29
C LEU A 185 8.84 -3.21 3.84
N ASP A 186 8.40 -2.28 4.62
CA ASP A 186 7.10 -1.64 4.41
C ASP A 186 7.30 -0.24 3.85
N THR A 187 6.59 0.08 2.79
CA THR A 187 6.63 1.41 2.18
C THR A 187 5.24 2.03 2.21
N PHE A 188 5.11 3.18 2.83
CA PHE A 188 3.86 3.94 2.91
C PHE A 188 4.00 5.22 2.11
N PHE A 189 2.92 5.62 1.42
CA PHE A 189 2.83 6.87 0.70
C PHE A 189 1.77 7.73 1.36
N VAL A 190 2.18 8.89 1.89
CA VAL A 190 1.33 9.73 2.72
C VAL A 190 1.20 11.14 2.19
N LEU A 191 0.03 11.72 2.43
CA LEU A 191 -0.32 13.12 2.20
C LEU A 191 -0.90 13.70 3.50
N LYS A 192 -1.06 15.01 3.59
CA LYS A 192 -1.89 15.61 4.63
C LYS A 192 -3.36 15.22 4.44
N ALA A 193 -4.17 15.33 5.48
CA ALA A 193 -5.59 14.98 5.44
C ALA A 193 -6.38 15.75 4.35
N ASP A 194 -5.95 16.95 3.97
CA ASP A 194 -6.53 17.73 2.88
C ASP A 194 -6.04 17.31 1.47
N GLY A 195 -5.21 16.27 1.37
CA GLY A 195 -4.62 15.77 0.12
C GLY A 195 -3.43 16.61 -0.37
N SER A 196 -2.98 17.62 0.37
CA SER A 196 -1.79 18.38 0.05
C SER A 196 -0.51 17.61 0.44
N PRO A 197 0.63 17.95 -0.19
CA PRO A 197 1.92 17.36 0.17
C PRO A 197 2.28 17.63 1.63
N VAL A 198 2.95 16.67 2.27
CA VAL A 198 3.60 16.89 3.56
C VAL A 198 4.78 17.86 3.37
N ASP A 199 4.98 18.76 4.33
CA ASP A 199 6.10 19.71 4.27
C ASP A 199 7.42 18.93 4.37
N SER A 200 8.35 19.24 3.49
CA SER A 200 9.65 18.54 3.40
C SER A 200 10.74 19.19 4.26
N ASP A 201 10.35 20.07 5.21
CA ASP A 201 11.30 20.63 6.16
C ASP A 201 11.79 19.58 7.15
N PRO A 202 13.06 19.70 7.63
CA PRO A 202 13.65 18.69 8.50
C PRO A 202 12.90 18.45 9.81
N ASP A 203 12.25 19.46 10.36
CA ASP A 203 11.54 19.35 11.64
C ASP A 203 10.27 18.50 11.48
N THR A 204 9.50 18.72 10.41
CA THR A 204 8.32 17.92 10.09
C THR A 204 8.69 16.48 9.79
N LEU A 205 9.73 16.24 8.98
CA LEU A 205 10.18 14.86 8.69
C LEU A 205 10.67 14.15 9.94
N HIS A 206 11.43 14.83 10.80
CA HIS A 206 11.88 14.26 12.08
C HIS A 206 10.72 13.98 13.07
N LEU A 207 9.69 14.82 13.06
CA LEU A 207 8.48 14.56 13.87
C LEU A 207 7.80 13.26 13.44
N ILE A 208 7.64 13.04 12.12
CA ILE A 208 7.04 11.82 11.57
C ILE A 208 7.89 10.60 11.93
N GLU A 209 9.20 10.65 11.68
CA GLU A 209 10.14 9.59 12.03
C GLU A 209 10.05 9.22 13.51
N THR A 210 10.10 10.22 14.40
CA THR A 210 10.02 10.04 15.85
C THR A 210 8.69 9.41 16.28
N ALA A 211 7.57 9.82 15.68
CA ALA A 211 6.25 9.26 15.99
C ALA A 211 6.16 7.79 15.60
N ILE A 212 6.63 7.43 14.41
CA ILE A 212 6.67 6.04 13.94
C ILE A 212 7.60 5.21 14.81
N PHE A 213 8.80 5.69 15.12
CA PHE A 213 9.76 5.01 15.99
C PHE A 213 9.16 4.71 17.36
N LYS A 214 8.51 5.69 17.99
CA LYS A 214 7.82 5.50 19.26
C LYS A 214 6.70 4.47 19.18
N ALA A 215 5.91 4.48 18.09
CA ALA A 215 4.83 3.51 17.91
C ALA A 215 5.36 2.09 17.72
N LEU A 216 6.46 1.90 16.98
CA LEU A 216 7.07 0.59 16.75
C LEU A 216 7.75 0.02 17.98
N THR A 217 8.30 0.86 18.85
CA THR A 217 9.00 0.45 20.08
C THR A 217 8.10 0.41 21.32
N ALA A 218 6.87 0.92 21.24
CA ALA A 218 5.91 0.92 22.35
C ALA A 218 5.42 -0.51 22.67
N THR A 219 5.06 -0.75 23.92
CA THR A 219 4.47 -2.02 24.36
C THR A 219 3.00 -2.19 23.95
N SER A 220 2.30 -1.10 23.63
CA SER A 220 0.90 -1.10 23.21
C SER A 220 0.66 -0.06 22.12
N ILE A 221 -0.32 -0.34 21.26
CA ILE A 221 -0.74 0.59 20.20
C ILE A 221 -1.67 1.64 20.82
N SER A 222 -1.32 2.93 20.69
CA SER A 222 -2.22 4.04 21.01
C SER A 222 -3.02 4.37 19.78
N THR A 223 -4.33 4.12 19.82
CA THR A 223 -5.27 4.54 18.76
C THR A 223 -6.05 5.76 19.21
N ASN A 224 -6.27 6.71 18.32
CA ASN A 224 -7.11 7.86 18.58
C ASN A 224 -8.58 7.46 18.41
N GLN A 225 -9.24 7.09 19.50
CA GLN A 225 -10.68 6.79 19.48
C GLN A 225 -11.50 8.08 19.54
N GLN A 226 -11.43 8.91 18.49
CA GLN A 226 -12.38 10.02 18.38
C GLN A 226 -13.74 9.46 17.95
N ARG A 227 -14.74 9.66 18.80
CA ARG A 227 -16.11 9.24 18.52
C ARG A 227 -16.71 10.07 17.37
N ILE A 228 -17.32 9.40 16.41
CA ILE A 228 -18.11 10.04 15.35
C ILE A 228 -19.20 10.91 15.98
N THR A 229 -19.34 12.15 15.55
CA THR A 229 -20.36 13.06 16.06
C THR A 229 -21.77 12.56 15.73
N ARG A 230 -22.70 12.73 16.65
CA ARG A 230 -24.08 12.21 16.59
C ARG A 230 -24.85 12.63 15.33
N THR A 231 -24.50 13.74 14.72
CA THR A 231 -25.14 14.30 13.53
C THR A 231 -24.76 13.53 12.24
N LEU A 232 -23.56 12.99 12.17
CA LEU A 232 -23.09 12.20 11.02
C LEU A 232 -23.65 10.76 11.03
N ARG A 233 -23.98 10.20 12.20
CA ARG A 233 -24.46 8.81 12.36
C ARG A 233 -25.72 8.47 11.57
N SER A 234 -26.62 9.44 11.36
CA SER A 234 -27.94 9.22 10.72
C SER A 234 -27.85 8.98 9.20
N PHE A 235 -26.69 9.21 8.59
CA PHE A 235 -26.47 9.11 7.14
C PHE A 235 -25.41 8.08 6.77
N LEU A 236 -24.82 7.38 7.75
CA LEU A 236 -23.74 6.41 7.50
C LEU A 236 -24.34 5.07 7.06
N SER A 237 -23.91 4.57 5.92
CA SER A 237 -24.14 3.18 5.51
C SER A 237 -23.23 2.27 6.32
N PRO A 238 -23.67 1.04 6.65
CA PRO A 238 -22.82 0.07 7.35
C PRO A 238 -21.56 -0.27 6.55
N THR A 239 -20.60 -0.86 7.24
CA THR A 239 -19.39 -1.40 6.62
C THR A 239 -19.74 -2.60 5.73
N GLU A 240 -19.23 -2.60 4.51
CA GLU A 240 -19.36 -3.71 3.56
C GLU A 240 -17.99 -4.30 3.29
N ILE A 241 -17.88 -5.63 3.37
CA ILE A 241 -16.61 -6.35 3.15
C ILE A 241 -16.86 -7.48 2.15
N THR A 242 -16.02 -7.54 1.13
CA THR A 242 -16.04 -8.59 0.11
C THR A 242 -14.68 -9.25 0.02
N PHE A 243 -14.66 -10.59 -0.10
CA PHE A 243 -13.46 -11.37 -0.34
C PHE A 243 -13.47 -11.93 -1.76
N ILE A 244 -12.32 -11.82 -2.45
CA ILE A 244 -12.13 -12.32 -3.81
C ILE A 244 -10.83 -13.15 -3.82
N GLU A 245 -10.91 -14.38 -4.31
CA GLU A 245 -9.72 -15.21 -4.47
C GLU A 245 -8.90 -14.80 -5.70
N ASP A 246 -7.61 -14.55 -5.52
CA ASP A 246 -6.66 -14.44 -6.62
C ASP A 246 -5.77 -15.68 -6.68
N VAL A 247 -6.27 -16.70 -7.37
CA VAL A 247 -5.56 -17.98 -7.55
C VAL A 247 -4.20 -17.77 -8.25
N GLY A 248 -4.12 -16.81 -9.16
CA GLY A 248 -2.90 -16.54 -9.94
C GLY A 248 -1.76 -16.00 -9.09
N ARG A 249 -2.06 -15.28 -8.00
CA ARG A 249 -1.09 -14.71 -7.05
C ARG A 249 -1.03 -15.47 -5.72
N ASN A 250 -1.88 -16.46 -5.55
CA ASN A 250 -2.02 -17.22 -4.30
C ASN A 250 -2.32 -16.30 -3.09
N LEU A 251 -3.23 -15.36 -3.25
CA LEU A 251 -3.66 -14.44 -2.21
C LEU A 251 -5.17 -14.19 -2.24
N THR A 252 -5.68 -13.65 -1.17
CA THR A 252 -7.08 -13.21 -1.05
C THR A 252 -7.12 -11.70 -1.08
N ILE A 253 -8.01 -11.14 -1.90
CA ILE A 253 -8.28 -9.71 -1.96
C ILE A 253 -9.47 -9.44 -1.05
N MET A 254 -9.31 -8.54 -0.09
CA MET A 254 -10.38 -8.05 0.77
C MET A 254 -10.67 -6.60 0.39
N GLU A 255 -11.89 -6.33 -0.05
CA GLU A 255 -12.39 -5.00 -0.32
C GLU A 255 -13.26 -4.54 0.85
N ILE A 256 -12.99 -3.36 1.37
CA ILE A 256 -13.73 -2.74 2.47
C ILE A 256 -14.29 -1.41 2.01
N SER A 257 -15.60 -1.23 2.15
CA SER A 257 -16.26 0.07 2.04
C SER A 257 -16.87 0.43 3.40
N SER A 258 -16.34 1.48 4.04
CA SER A 258 -16.72 1.88 5.40
C SER A 258 -16.81 3.40 5.52
N PRO A 259 -17.57 3.96 6.48
CA PRO A 259 -17.45 5.37 6.83
C PRO A 259 -16.01 5.71 7.24
N ASP A 260 -15.50 6.83 6.72
CA ASP A 260 -14.17 7.32 7.12
C ASP A 260 -14.18 7.77 8.58
N ARG A 261 -13.20 7.30 9.33
CA ARG A 261 -13.05 7.65 10.75
C ARG A 261 -11.60 7.47 11.21
N PRO A 262 -11.19 8.25 12.21
CA PRO A 262 -9.92 8.08 12.86
C PRO A 262 -9.74 6.66 13.44
N GLY A 263 -8.57 6.04 13.27
CA GLY A 263 -8.22 4.71 13.76
C GLY A 263 -8.68 3.54 12.89
N LEU A 264 -9.36 3.80 11.77
CA LEU A 264 -9.90 2.75 10.92
C LEU A 264 -8.83 1.75 10.46
N LEU A 265 -7.77 2.25 9.80
CA LEU A 265 -6.68 1.40 9.26
C LEU A 265 -5.91 0.68 10.37
N ALA A 266 -5.64 1.38 11.48
CA ALA A 266 -4.98 0.78 12.63
C ALA A 266 -5.82 -0.35 13.24
N GLN A 267 -7.14 -0.17 13.31
CA GLN A 267 -8.05 -1.18 13.82
C GLN A 267 -8.17 -2.39 12.88
N ILE A 268 -8.29 -2.15 11.57
CA ILE A 268 -8.27 -3.23 10.56
C ILE A 268 -6.98 -4.04 10.70
N GLY A 269 -5.82 -3.37 10.72
CA GLY A 269 -4.53 -4.04 10.85
C GLY A 269 -4.41 -4.86 12.14
N GLN A 270 -4.92 -4.38 13.27
CA GLN A 270 -4.93 -5.11 14.54
C GLN A 270 -5.82 -6.37 14.49
N ILE A 271 -6.95 -6.31 13.79
CA ILE A 271 -7.84 -7.47 13.64
C ILE A 271 -7.17 -8.52 12.77
N LEU A 272 -6.62 -8.12 11.62
CA LEU A 272 -5.90 -9.03 10.72
C LEU A 272 -4.73 -9.72 11.41
N ASP A 273 -3.96 -8.97 12.18
CA ASP A 273 -2.82 -9.51 12.94
C ASP A 273 -3.24 -10.52 14.01
N ARG A 274 -4.32 -10.25 14.76
CA ARG A 274 -4.86 -11.20 15.76
C ARG A 274 -5.39 -12.48 15.14
N SER A 275 -5.80 -12.43 13.88
CA SER A 275 -6.29 -13.58 13.11
C SER A 275 -5.17 -14.30 12.35
N ASP A 276 -3.90 -13.99 12.62
CA ASP A 276 -2.73 -14.54 11.92
C ASP A 276 -2.79 -14.33 10.38
N ILE A 277 -3.35 -13.21 9.95
CA ILE A 277 -3.49 -12.83 8.54
C ILE A 277 -2.48 -11.75 8.20
N ALA A 278 -1.62 -12.05 7.22
CA ALA A 278 -0.59 -11.14 6.75
C ALA A 278 -1.10 -10.23 5.64
N ILE A 279 -0.83 -8.93 5.77
CA ILE A 279 -1.08 -7.93 4.73
C ILE A 279 0.12 -7.91 3.79
N GLN A 280 -0.10 -8.17 2.50
CA GLN A 280 0.93 -8.12 1.46
C GLN A 280 0.96 -6.77 0.74
N ALA A 281 -0.16 -6.10 0.67
CA ALA A 281 -0.31 -4.73 0.18
C ALA A 281 -1.64 -4.16 0.63
N ALA A 282 -1.75 -2.84 0.66
CA ALA A 282 -3.00 -2.14 0.86
C ALA A 282 -3.10 -0.95 -0.10
N LYS A 283 -4.26 -0.77 -0.69
CA LYS A 283 -4.61 0.44 -1.46
C LYS A 283 -5.69 1.16 -0.69
N ILE A 284 -5.39 2.36 -0.28
CA ILE A 284 -6.24 3.16 0.61
C ILE A 284 -6.84 4.30 -0.20
N GLN A 285 -8.16 4.40 -0.18
CA GLN A 285 -8.86 5.43 -0.94
C GLN A 285 -10.01 6.02 -0.15
N THR A 286 -9.93 7.31 0.16
CA THR A 286 -11.04 8.05 0.77
C THR A 286 -11.88 8.74 -0.30
N LEU A 287 -13.19 8.50 -0.32
CA LEU A 287 -14.18 9.06 -1.22
C LEU A 287 -15.21 9.88 -0.43
N GLY A 288 -14.89 11.14 -0.14
CA GLY A 288 -15.73 12.00 0.69
C GLY A 288 -15.77 11.49 2.14
N GLU A 289 -16.94 11.01 2.59
CA GLU A 289 -17.14 10.50 3.95
C GLU A 289 -16.99 8.96 4.06
N ARG A 290 -16.57 8.29 2.99
CA ARG A 290 -16.35 6.84 2.95
C ARG A 290 -14.94 6.51 2.48
N VAL A 291 -14.44 5.41 2.97
CA VAL A 291 -13.23 4.78 2.45
C VAL A 291 -13.61 3.59 1.56
N GLU A 292 -12.82 3.36 0.53
CA GLU A 292 -12.87 2.17 -0.32
C GLU A 292 -11.46 1.58 -0.36
N ASP A 293 -11.18 0.69 0.58
CA ASP A 293 -9.86 0.14 0.77
C ASP A 293 -9.78 -1.28 0.24
N VAL A 294 -8.65 -1.61 -0.36
CA VAL A 294 -8.36 -2.94 -0.90
C VAL A 294 -7.10 -3.49 -0.24
N PHE A 295 -7.25 -4.61 0.46
CA PHE A 295 -6.14 -5.33 1.08
C PHE A 295 -5.84 -6.62 0.33
N PHE A 296 -4.57 -6.91 0.14
CA PHE A 296 -4.09 -8.16 -0.43
C PHE A 296 -3.54 -9.01 0.72
N LEU A 297 -4.19 -10.13 0.99
CA LEU A 297 -4.01 -10.91 2.20
C LEU A 297 -3.47 -12.31 1.92
N THR A 298 -2.69 -12.83 2.86
CA THR A 298 -2.31 -14.23 2.95
C THR A 298 -2.46 -14.71 4.40
N ASN A 299 -2.49 -16.03 4.60
CA ASN A 299 -2.30 -16.61 5.92
C ASN A 299 -0.81 -16.51 6.34
N SER A 300 -0.49 -16.96 7.54
CA SER A 300 0.89 -17.01 8.08
C SER A 300 1.87 -17.84 7.25
N ASP A 301 1.38 -18.80 6.46
CA ASP A 301 2.19 -19.63 5.57
C ASP A 301 2.43 -19.00 4.20
N GLY A 302 1.93 -17.77 3.96
CA GLY A 302 2.05 -17.07 2.68
C GLY A 302 1.09 -17.57 1.59
N ASN A 303 0.04 -18.31 1.97
CA ASN A 303 -0.99 -18.79 1.06
C ASN A 303 -2.26 -17.94 1.17
N ARG A 304 -3.09 -17.98 0.14
CA ARG A 304 -4.43 -17.38 0.19
C ARG A 304 -5.26 -18.01 1.34
N LEU A 305 -6.28 -17.30 1.75
CA LEU A 305 -7.26 -17.79 2.71
C LEU A 305 -8.17 -18.79 1.97
N ASP A 306 -7.94 -20.09 2.17
CA ASP A 306 -8.63 -21.16 1.43
C ASP A 306 -9.97 -21.58 2.05
N ASP A 307 -10.33 -21.04 3.22
CA ASP A 307 -11.53 -21.42 3.97
C ASP A 307 -12.56 -20.30 3.97
N ASP A 308 -13.71 -20.55 3.36
CA ASP A 308 -14.86 -19.64 3.37
C ASP A 308 -15.30 -19.29 4.80
N ALA A 309 -15.13 -20.21 5.76
CA ALA A 309 -15.46 -19.96 7.15
C ALA A 309 -14.52 -18.93 7.78
N THR A 310 -13.22 -19.00 7.50
CA THR A 310 -12.25 -18.01 7.96
C THR A 310 -12.56 -16.62 7.40
N CYS A 311 -12.88 -16.50 6.12
CA CYS A 311 -13.29 -15.24 5.51
C CYS A 311 -14.59 -14.71 6.13
N GLU A 312 -15.55 -15.56 6.41
CA GLU A 312 -16.83 -15.19 7.04
C GLU A 312 -16.63 -14.72 8.48
N ASP A 313 -15.86 -15.44 9.29
CA ASP A 313 -15.56 -15.08 10.67
C ASP A 313 -14.83 -13.74 10.72
N LEU A 314 -13.84 -13.53 9.84
CA LEU A 314 -13.12 -12.28 9.71
C LEU A 314 -14.06 -11.12 9.29
N ARG A 315 -14.98 -11.38 8.36
CA ARG A 315 -15.98 -10.39 7.93
C ARG A 315 -16.87 -9.96 9.08
N ILE A 316 -17.35 -10.90 9.86
CA ILE A 316 -18.19 -10.64 11.04
C ILE A 316 -17.41 -9.80 12.06
N GLU A 317 -16.18 -10.22 12.42
CA GLU A 317 -15.37 -9.50 13.40
C GLU A 317 -15.06 -8.06 12.97
N LEU A 318 -14.69 -7.87 11.70
CA LEU A 318 -14.41 -6.54 11.14
C LEU A 318 -15.68 -5.68 11.13
N CYS A 319 -16.82 -6.17 10.62
CA CYS A 319 -18.06 -5.41 10.60
C CYS A 319 -18.51 -5.03 12.01
N GLU A 320 -18.48 -5.96 12.97
CA GLU A 320 -18.84 -5.67 14.37
C GLU A 320 -17.92 -4.64 15.01
N ALA A 321 -16.61 -4.72 14.74
CA ALA A 321 -15.64 -3.78 15.29
C ALA A 321 -15.76 -2.39 14.64
N LEU A 322 -15.97 -2.35 13.32
CA LEU A 322 -16.01 -1.09 12.56
C LEU A 322 -17.36 -0.38 12.71
N ASP A 323 -18.46 -1.09 12.87
CA ASP A 323 -19.80 -0.50 13.01
C ASP A 323 -20.23 -0.27 14.47
N LYS A 324 -19.40 -0.64 15.44
CA LYS A 324 -19.71 -0.52 16.86
C LYS A 324 -20.14 0.89 17.29
N ASP A 325 -19.51 1.89 16.70
CA ASP A 325 -19.81 3.30 16.97
C ASP A 325 -21.00 3.84 16.13
N ILE A 326 -21.44 3.10 15.11
CA ILE A 326 -22.61 3.44 14.29
C ILE A 326 -23.89 2.95 15.00
N ALA A 327 -23.81 1.80 15.67
CA ALA A 327 -24.95 1.16 16.33
C ALA A 327 -25.27 1.70 17.74
N ALA A 328 -24.37 2.47 18.35
CA ALA A 328 -24.50 3.05 19.70
C ALA A 328 -24.93 4.52 19.65
#